data_12dc9d96603161df92f6ad170a5e86d8
#
_entry.id   12dc9d96603161df92f6ad170a5e86d8
#
_cell.length_a   1.000
_cell.length_b   1.000
_cell.length_c   1.000
_cell.angle_alpha   90.00
_cell.angle_beta   90.00
_cell.angle_gamma   90.00
#
_symmetry.space_group_name_H-M   'P 1'
#
loop_
_entity.id
_entity.type
_entity.pdbx_description
1 polymer ?
#
loop_
_entity_poly.entity_id
_entity_poly.type
_entity_poly.pdbx_seq_one_letter_code
_entity_poly.pdbx_strand_id
1 'polypeptide(L)'
;GYHALALNGYGTQSKVIQDILKHVHDKGQGTGPKDEVGSVLYTRGVIIQMLGVEAVRRAQERFGKGKVMTGEQVRWGMENLALDQKKLDALGFTDLMRPLSTSCSDHMGSTWARVHTWDGKQWKFTSDWYQADEQILKPLVKAGSEKYLADKKMTRRDAADCQS
;
A
#
# COMPACT_ATOMS: atom_id res chain seq x y z
N GLY A 1 -21.55 3.62 19.38
CA GLY A 1 -21.01 3.50 18.02
C GLY A 1 -19.76 2.65 18.01
N TYR A 2 -19.46 2.03 16.88
CA TYR A 2 -18.21 1.28 16.70
C TYR A 2 -17.17 2.21 16.10
N HIS A 3 -15.93 2.12 16.58
CA HIS A 3 -14.79 2.86 16.04
C HIS A 3 -13.72 1.84 15.59
N ALA A 4 -13.07 2.12 14.48
CA ALA A 4 -11.97 1.30 13.99
C ALA A 4 -10.88 2.16 13.33
N LEU A 5 -9.68 1.60 13.19
CA LEU A 5 -8.59 2.22 12.44
C LEU A 5 -8.67 1.80 10.98
N ALA A 6 -8.62 2.78 10.09
CA ALA A 6 -8.52 2.59 8.67
C ALA A 6 -7.11 2.93 8.21
N LEU A 7 -6.47 1.99 7.52
CA LEU A 7 -5.13 2.14 6.94
C LEU A 7 -5.17 2.72 5.52
N ASN A 8 -6.34 2.73 4.90
CA ASN A 8 -6.57 3.31 3.57
C ASN A 8 -7.91 4.03 3.53
N GLY A 9 -8.04 4.98 2.60
CA GLY A 9 -9.31 5.58 2.25
C GLY A 9 -10.21 4.58 1.50
N TYR A 10 -11.47 4.96 1.34
CA TYR A 10 -12.48 4.22 0.58
C TYR A 10 -13.56 5.20 0.11
N GLY A 11 -14.51 4.70 -0.66
CA GLY A 11 -15.57 5.49 -1.29
C GLY A 11 -15.28 5.74 -2.77
N THR A 12 -16.23 6.35 -3.43
CA THR A 12 -16.18 6.53 -4.88
C THR A 12 -15.62 7.88 -5.32
N GLN A 13 -15.17 8.74 -4.40
CA GLN A 13 -14.81 10.14 -4.72
C GLN A 13 -13.40 10.30 -5.28
N SER A 14 -12.51 9.34 -5.07
CA SER A 14 -11.14 9.44 -5.58
C SER A 14 -11.09 9.26 -7.10
N LYS A 15 -10.13 9.95 -7.72
CA LYS A 15 -9.99 9.92 -9.19
C LYS A 15 -9.83 8.50 -9.74
N VAL A 16 -8.99 7.68 -9.13
CA VAL A 16 -8.77 6.30 -9.62
C VAL A 16 -10.04 5.47 -9.56
N ILE A 17 -10.87 5.61 -8.53
CA ILE A 17 -12.14 4.87 -8.43
C ILE A 17 -13.14 5.39 -9.47
N GLN A 18 -13.21 6.69 -9.68
CA GLN A 18 -14.03 7.27 -10.76
C GLN A 18 -13.56 6.80 -12.15
N ASP A 19 -12.26 6.72 -12.38
CA ASP A 19 -11.71 6.20 -13.63
C ASP A 19 -12.05 4.71 -13.83
N ILE A 20 -12.00 3.90 -12.77
CA ILE A 20 -12.42 2.48 -12.80
C ILE A 20 -13.91 2.36 -13.15
N LEU A 21 -14.77 3.14 -12.49
CA LEU A 21 -16.20 3.15 -12.81
C LEU A 21 -16.44 3.48 -14.28
N LYS A 22 -15.84 4.57 -14.76
CA LYS A 22 -16.03 5.08 -16.12
C LYS A 22 -15.42 4.20 -17.21
N HIS A 23 -14.20 3.71 -16.98
CA HIS A 23 -13.42 3.07 -18.04
C HIS A 23 -13.46 1.52 -18.00
N VAL A 24 -13.95 0.94 -16.91
CA VAL A 24 -14.09 -0.51 -16.76
C VAL A 24 -15.55 -0.91 -16.62
N HIS A 25 -16.22 -0.46 -15.56
CA HIS A 25 -17.59 -0.91 -15.29
C HIS A 25 -18.62 -0.40 -16.29
N ASP A 26 -18.59 0.90 -16.63
CA ASP A 26 -19.52 1.49 -17.61
C ASP A 26 -19.33 0.95 -19.04
N LYS A 27 -18.18 0.31 -19.29
CA LYS A 27 -17.91 -0.39 -20.56
C LYS A 27 -18.20 -1.89 -20.52
N GLY A 28 -18.77 -2.39 -19.42
CA GLY A 28 -19.09 -3.81 -19.27
C GLY A 28 -17.84 -4.72 -19.13
N GLN A 29 -16.69 -4.15 -18.77
CA GLN A 29 -15.43 -4.90 -18.60
C GLN A 29 -15.17 -5.32 -17.15
N GLY A 30 -16.00 -4.87 -16.21
CA GLY A 30 -15.95 -5.30 -14.82
C GLY A 30 -16.69 -6.62 -14.61
N THR A 31 -16.11 -7.53 -13.84
CA THR A 31 -16.70 -8.86 -13.55
C THR A 31 -17.39 -8.93 -12.20
N GLY A 32 -17.10 -8.00 -11.29
CA GLY A 32 -17.72 -7.94 -9.96
C GLY A 32 -18.92 -6.99 -9.90
N PRO A 33 -19.66 -7.00 -8.77
CA PRO A 33 -20.77 -6.08 -8.53
C PRO A 33 -20.32 -4.62 -8.56
N LYS A 34 -21.00 -3.78 -9.32
CA LYS A 34 -20.65 -2.37 -9.47
C LYS A 34 -20.81 -1.57 -8.17
N ASP A 35 -21.75 -1.95 -7.32
CA ASP A 35 -22.01 -1.34 -6.02
C ASP A 35 -20.93 -1.63 -4.97
N GLU A 36 -20.10 -2.64 -5.19
CA GLU A 36 -18.92 -2.91 -4.35
C GLU A 36 -17.71 -2.02 -4.69
N VAL A 37 -17.72 -1.33 -5.84
CA VAL A 37 -16.62 -0.47 -6.26
C VAL A 37 -16.48 0.71 -5.30
N GLY A 38 -15.29 0.86 -4.74
CA GLY A 38 -15.00 1.88 -3.72
C GLY A 38 -15.25 1.40 -2.28
N SER A 39 -15.72 0.17 -2.07
CA SER A 39 -15.73 -0.42 -0.72
C SER A 39 -14.31 -0.51 -0.13
N VAL A 40 -14.19 -0.69 1.18
CA VAL A 40 -12.89 -0.75 1.87
C VAL A 40 -11.98 -1.83 1.28
N LEU A 41 -12.52 -3.03 1.05
CA LEU A 41 -11.73 -4.15 0.53
C LEU A 41 -11.42 -3.99 -0.96
N TYR A 42 -12.37 -3.49 -1.75
CA TYR A 42 -12.14 -3.18 -3.15
C TYR A 42 -10.99 -2.16 -3.30
N THR A 43 -11.07 -1.05 -2.58
CA THR A 43 -10.04 0.01 -2.61
C THR A 43 -8.68 -0.51 -2.17
N ARG A 44 -8.65 -1.38 -1.15
CA ARG A 44 -7.40 -2.04 -0.73
C ARG A 44 -6.82 -2.90 -1.86
N GLY A 45 -7.65 -3.65 -2.57
CA GLY A 45 -7.23 -4.41 -3.75
C GLY A 45 -6.62 -3.51 -4.83
N VAL A 46 -7.26 -2.38 -5.12
CA VAL A 46 -6.74 -1.39 -6.09
C VAL A 46 -5.38 -0.83 -5.66
N ILE A 47 -5.21 -0.50 -4.36
CA ILE A 47 -3.93 -0.02 -3.81
C ILE A 47 -2.85 -1.10 -3.96
N ILE A 48 -3.13 -2.36 -3.62
CA ILE A 48 -2.17 -3.47 -3.73
C ILE A 48 -1.72 -3.65 -5.17
N GLN A 49 -2.64 -3.60 -6.13
CA GLN A 49 -2.29 -3.72 -7.55
C GLN A 49 -1.45 -2.53 -8.03
N MET A 50 -1.77 -1.32 -7.62
CA MET A 50 -0.95 -0.14 -7.93
C MET A 50 0.48 -0.28 -7.38
N LEU A 51 0.65 -0.73 -6.13
CA LEU A 51 1.97 -0.98 -5.55
C LEU A 51 2.76 -2.03 -6.34
N GLY A 52 2.09 -3.11 -6.79
CA GLY A 52 2.70 -4.13 -7.65
C GLY A 52 3.17 -3.56 -8.99
N VAL A 53 2.36 -2.72 -9.64
CA VAL A 53 2.73 -2.06 -10.90
C VAL A 53 3.90 -1.08 -10.70
N GLU A 54 3.89 -0.30 -9.63
CA GLU A 54 4.99 0.62 -9.32
C GLU A 54 6.29 -0.14 -8.99
N ALA A 55 6.20 -1.30 -8.34
CA ALA A 55 7.36 -2.17 -8.12
C ALA A 55 7.97 -2.66 -9.43
N VAL A 56 7.14 -3.15 -10.37
CA VAL A 56 7.60 -3.54 -11.70
C VAL A 56 8.21 -2.35 -12.45
N ARG A 57 7.57 -1.20 -12.41
CA ARG A 57 8.09 0.04 -13.00
C ARG A 57 9.45 0.41 -12.42
N ARG A 58 9.60 0.35 -11.11
CA ARG A 58 10.86 0.62 -10.42
C ARG A 58 11.96 -0.37 -10.81
N ALA A 59 11.61 -1.65 -10.90
CA ALA A 59 12.52 -2.68 -11.41
C ALA A 59 12.94 -2.42 -12.86
N GLN A 60 12.01 -2.06 -13.73
CA GLN A 60 12.31 -1.74 -15.13
C GLN A 60 13.19 -0.49 -15.28
N GLU A 61 13.04 0.50 -14.43
CA GLU A 61 13.91 1.69 -14.41
C GLU A 61 15.38 1.29 -14.15
N ARG A 62 15.60 0.28 -13.30
CA ARG A 62 16.96 -0.21 -12.97
C ARG A 62 17.49 -1.24 -13.96
N PHE A 63 16.69 -2.25 -14.28
CA PHE A 63 17.16 -3.46 -14.99
C PHE A 63 16.87 -3.46 -16.49
N GLY A 64 16.09 -2.50 -16.97
CA GLY A 64 15.79 -2.29 -18.39
C GLY A 64 14.33 -2.05 -18.65
N LYS A 65 14.05 -0.85 -19.14
CA LYS A 65 12.70 -0.41 -19.48
C LYS A 65 12.07 -1.28 -20.54
N GLY A 66 10.82 -1.69 -20.34
CA GLY A 66 10.05 -2.52 -21.28
C GLY A 66 10.41 -4.00 -21.26
N LYS A 67 11.37 -4.44 -20.44
CA LYS A 67 11.73 -5.86 -20.30
C LYS A 67 10.78 -6.57 -19.31
N VAL A 68 10.61 -7.86 -19.53
CA VAL A 68 10.01 -8.74 -18.52
C VAL A 68 10.97 -8.86 -17.34
N MET A 69 10.45 -8.71 -16.14
CA MET A 69 11.23 -8.77 -14.91
C MET A 69 11.17 -10.15 -14.27
N THR A 70 12.30 -10.61 -13.71
CA THR A 70 12.32 -11.81 -12.87
C THR A 70 11.69 -11.55 -11.51
N GLY A 71 11.39 -12.60 -10.74
CA GLY A 71 10.86 -12.47 -9.37
C GLY A 71 11.78 -11.67 -8.46
N GLU A 72 13.11 -11.90 -8.56
CA GLU A 72 14.13 -11.16 -7.77
C GLU A 72 14.14 -9.68 -8.14
N GLN A 73 14.03 -9.35 -9.41
CA GLN A 73 13.97 -7.95 -9.87
C GLN A 73 12.69 -7.26 -9.41
N VAL A 74 11.54 -7.96 -9.42
CA VAL A 74 10.29 -7.42 -8.87
C VAL A 74 10.39 -7.26 -7.36
N ARG A 75 10.98 -8.24 -6.64
CA ARG A 75 11.27 -8.10 -5.21
C ARG A 75 12.10 -6.85 -4.93
N TRP A 76 13.18 -6.65 -5.69
CA TRP A 76 13.98 -5.42 -5.57
C TRP A 76 13.11 -4.18 -5.77
N GLY A 77 12.21 -4.18 -6.75
CA GLY A 77 11.27 -3.08 -6.99
C GLY A 77 10.34 -2.83 -5.79
N MET A 78 9.80 -3.90 -5.20
CA MET A 78 8.98 -3.82 -3.97
C MET A 78 9.76 -3.26 -2.77
N GLU A 79 11.03 -3.61 -2.63
CA GLU A 79 11.92 -3.16 -1.57
C GLU A 79 12.52 -1.75 -1.82
N ASN A 80 12.17 -1.12 -2.92
CA ASN A 80 12.64 0.22 -3.29
C ASN A 80 11.48 1.13 -3.73
N LEU A 81 10.29 0.88 -3.25
CA LEU A 81 9.17 1.79 -3.47
C LEU A 81 9.43 3.14 -2.78
N ALA A 82 9.12 4.21 -3.48
CA ALA A 82 9.14 5.57 -2.97
C ALA A 82 7.99 6.35 -3.61
N LEU A 83 6.87 6.42 -2.90
CA LEU A 83 5.66 7.09 -3.33
C LEU A 83 5.43 8.31 -2.43
N ASP A 84 5.77 9.47 -2.92
CA ASP A 84 5.44 10.73 -2.27
C ASP A 84 4.00 11.17 -2.60
N GLN A 85 3.53 12.24 -1.95
CA GLN A 85 2.19 12.76 -2.16
C GLN A 85 1.96 13.17 -3.63
N LYS A 86 2.93 13.81 -4.26
CA LYS A 86 2.85 14.24 -5.66
C LYS A 86 2.63 13.05 -6.61
N LYS A 87 3.34 11.94 -6.37
CA LYS A 87 3.18 10.72 -7.14
C LYS A 87 1.80 10.10 -6.94
N LEU A 88 1.33 10.04 -5.68
CA LEU A 88 0.01 9.53 -5.35
C LEU A 88 -1.10 10.36 -6.00
N ASP A 89 -0.98 11.68 -5.98
CA ASP A 89 -1.95 12.58 -6.61
C ASP A 89 -1.97 12.39 -8.13
N ALA A 90 -0.80 12.27 -8.76
CA ALA A 90 -0.68 12.00 -10.19
C ALA A 90 -1.30 10.66 -10.61
N LEU A 91 -1.24 9.64 -9.74
CA LEU A 91 -1.86 8.33 -9.95
C LEU A 91 -3.36 8.29 -9.59
N GLY A 92 -3.92 9.38 -9.02
CA GLY A 92 -5.32 9.46 -8.63
C GLY A 92 -5.64 8.83 -7.27
N PHE A 93 -4.64 8.63 -6.41
CA PHE A 93 -4.76 8.00 -5.09
C PHE A 93 -4.84 9.00 -3.93
N THR A 94 -5.06 10.28 -4.22
CA THR A 94 -5.33 11.31 -3.20
C THR A 94 -6.41 10.80 -2.25
N ASP A 95 -6.23 10.97 -0.94
CA ASP A 95 -7.13 10.53 0.13
C ASP A 95 -7.31 9.01 0.32
N LEU A 96 -6.82 8.18 -0.60
CA LEU A 96 -6.88 6.72 -0.45
C LEU A 96 -5.72 6.16 0.36
N MET A 97 -4.56 6.78 0.26
CA MET A 97 -3.36 6.38 1.02
C MET A 97 -2.45 7.57 1.29
N ARG A 98 -1.52 7.38 2.19
CA ARG A 98 -0.48 8.35 2.52
C ARG A 98 0.85 7.93 1.87
N PRO A 99 1.80 8.85 1.73
CA PRO A 99 3.13 8.54 1.24
C PRO A 99 3.73 7.32 1.94
N LEU A 100 4.41 6.48 1.17
CA LEU A 100 5.11 5.32 1.68
C LEU A 100 6.46 5.14 1.00
N SER A 101 7.37 4.52 1.73
CA SER A 101 8.63 4.00 1.18
C SER A 101 8.92 2.64 1.80
N THR A 102 9.61 1.81 1.04
CA THR A 102 10.08 0.51 1.51
C THR A 102 11.58 0.40 1.31
N SER A 103 12.20 -0.48 2.06
CA SER A 103 13.60 -0.86 1.88
C SER A 103 13.76 -2.35 2.14
N CYS A 104 14.91 -2.90 1.81
CA CYS A 104 15.24 -4.29 2.12
C CYS A 104 15.15 -4.63 3.62
N SER A 105 15.36 -3.66 4.50
CA SER A 105 15.29 -3.82 5.96
C SER A 105 13.97 -3.35 6.57
N ASP A 106 13.14 -2.65 5.82
CA ASP A 106 11.86 -2.13 6.29
C ASP A 106 10.79 -2.29 5.20
N HIS A 107 9.93 -3.30 5.36
CA HIS A 107 8.82 -3.61 4.47
C HIS A 107 7.48 -3.02 4.96
N MET A 108 7.46 -2.26 6.04
CA MET A 108 6.21 -1.72 6.62
C MET A 108 5.55 -0.70 5.68
N GLY A 109 6.36 0.07 4.96
CA GLY A 109 5.89 1.05 3.99
C GLY A 109 5.31 2.30 4.62
N SER A 110 4.19 2.20 5.30
CA SER A 110 3.47 3.34 5.89
C SER A 110 2.98 3.01 7.31
N THR A 111 3.05 4.02 8.18
CA THR A 111 2.57 3.93 9.57
C THR A 111 1.37 4.85 9.83
N TRP A 112 0.70 5.28 8.77
CA TRP A 112 -0.44 6.17 8.84
C TRP A 112 -1.74 5.40 9.02
N ALA A 113 -2.63 5.94 9.88
CA ALA A 113 -3.98 5.46 10.07
C ALA A 113 -4.92 6.63 10.40
N ARG A 114 -6.21 6.44 10.21
CA ARG A 114 -7.24 7.37 10.70
C ARG A 114 -8.42 6.61 11.27
N VAL A 115 -9.20 7.27 12.12
CA VAL A 115 -10.37 6.67 12.74
C VAL A 115 -11.56 6.80 11.80
N HIS A 116 -12.33 5.73 11.67
CA HIS A 116 -13.66 5.76 11.12
C HIS A 116 -14.66 5.21 12.12
N THR A 117 -15.89 5.71 12.07
CA THR A 117 -16.96 5.41 13.01
C THR A 117 -18.19 4.93 12.26
N TRP A 118 -18.80 3.87 12.74
CA TRP A 118 -20.10 3.40 12.25
C TRP A 118 -21.22 4.24 12.89
N ASP A 119 -22.03 4.88 12.06
CA ASP A 119 -23.14 5.75 12.50
C ASP A 119 -24.50 5.03 12.60
N GLY A 120 -24.52 3.72 12.39
CA GLY A 120 -25.71 2.89 12.32
C GLY A 120 -26.14 2.54 10.89
N LYS A 121 -25.57 3.22 9.88
CA LYS A 121 -25.88 3.02 8.46
C LYS A 121 -24.63 2.88 7.60
N GLN A 122 -23.59 3.63 7.90
CA GLN A 122 -22.36 3.66 7.12
C GLN A 122 -21.15 4.02 7.98
N TRP A 123 -19.97 3.68 7.48
CA TRP A 123 -18.71 4.12 8.04
C TRP A 123 -18.37 5.52 7.56
N LYS A 124 -17.95 6.40 8.49
CA LYS A 124 -17.51 7.77 8.20
C LYS A 124 -16.17 8.03 8.85
N PHE A 125 -15.27 8.68 8.14
CA PHE A 125 -14.02 9.15 8.74
C PHE A 125 -14.33 10.28 9.74
N THR A 126 -13.84 10.11 10.96
CA THR A 126 -14.08 11.04 12.09
C THR A 126 -12.78 11.63 12.62
N SER A 127 -11.64 11.34 12.01
CA SER A 127 -10.36 11.98 12.31
C SER A 127 -9.57 12.28 11.05
N ASP A 128 -8.57 13.14 11.19
CA ASP A 128 -7.46 13.26 10.25
C ASP A 128 -6.58 12.02 10.28
N TRP A 129 -5.55 12.00 9.43
CA TRP A 129 -4.53 10.99 9.43
C TRP A 129 -3.56 11.19 10.60
N TYR A 130 -3.28 10.13 11.34
CA TYR A 130 -2.27 10.05 12.38
C TYR A 130 -1.15 9.13 11.94
N GLN A 131 0.07 9.51 12.24
CA GLN A 131 1.23 8.66 12.06
C GLN A 131 1.60 8.02 13.39
N ALA A 132 1.92 6.74 13.40
CA ALA A 132 2.47 6.10 14.58
C ALA A 132 3.82 6.73 14.96
N ASP A 133 4.09 6.85 16.26
CA ASP A 133 5.37 7.32 16.74
C ASP A 133 6.46 6.29 16.45
N GLU A 134 7.33 6.63 15.51
CA GLU A 134 8.39 5.74 15.06
C GLU A 134 9.44 5.46 16.15
N GLN A 135 9.61 6.38 17.12
CA GLN A 135 10.52 6.16 18.23
C GLN A 135 10.05 5.04 19.16
N ILE A 136 8.73 4.87 19.26
CA ILE A 136 8.11 3.78 20.01
C ILE A 136 8.02 2.52 19.13
N LEU A 137 7.58 2.66 17.89
CA LEU A 137 7.28 1.53 17.03
C LEU A 137 8.54 0.76 16.58
N LYS A 138 9.59 1.47 16.13
CA LYS A 138 10.81 0.84 15.59
C LYS A 138 11.51 -0.10 16.58
N PRO A 139 11.70 0.24 17.86
CA PRO A 139 12.27 -0.69 18.84
C PRO A 139 11.44 -1.96 19.03
N LEU A 140 10.10 -1.85 19.03
CA LEU A 140 9.20 -3.00 19.18
C LEU A 140 9.28 -3.94 17.97
N VAL A 141 9.28 -3.38 16.75
CA VAL A 141 9.44 -4.15 15.51
C VAL A 141 10.81 -4.83 15.47
N LYS A 142 11.87 -4.13 15.86
CA LYS A 142 13.22 -4.70 15.94
C LYS A 142 13.28 -5.89 16.91
N ALA A 143 12.81 -5.71 18.14
CA ALA A 143 12.79 -6.76 19.15
C ALA A 143 11.97 -8.00 18.69
N GLY A 144 10.79 -7.76 18.10
CA GLY A 144 9.96 -8.82 17.53
C GLY A 144 10.66 -9.58 16.40
N SER A 145 11.34 -8.86 15.51
CA SER A 145 12.11 -9.45 14.41
C SER A 145 13.29 -10.30 14.91
N GLU A 146 14.03 -9.79 15.86
CA GLU A 146 15.19 -10.51 16.46
C GLU A 146 14.72 -11.79 17.14
N LYS A 147 13.64 -11.72 17.92
CA LYS A 147 13.03 -12.90 18.54
C LYS A 147 12.60 -13.93 17.50
N TYR A 148 11.90 -13.50 16.44
CA TYR A 148 11.45 -14.39 15.38
C TYR A 148 12.62 -15.08 14.67
N LEU A 149 13.68 -14.33 14.33
CA LEU A 149 14.89 -14.90 13.71
C LEU A 149 15.55 -15.95 14.59
N ALA A 150 15.66 -15.68 15.90
CA ALA A 150 16.22 -16.62 16.86
C ALA A 150 15.36 -17.89 16.98
N ASP A 151 14.04 -17.74 17.16
CA ASP A 151 13.09 -18.86 17.28
C ASP A 151 13.09 -19.76 16.02
N LYS A 152 13.27 -19.16 14.83
CA LYS A 152 13.27 -19.87 13.54
C LYS A 152 14.66 -20.29 13.08
N LYS A 153 15.74 -19.97 13.82
CA LYS A 153 17.14 -20.19 13.42
C LYS A 153 17.47 -19.61 12.04
N MET A 154 16.94 -18.43 11.78
CA MET A 154 17.16 -17.68 10.52
C MET A 154 18.18 -16.59 10.74
N THR A 155 18.93 -16.26 9.68
CA THR A 155 19.80 -15.09 9.64
C THR A 155 19.09 -13.94 8.93
N ARG A 156 19.38 -12.71 9.38
CA ARG A 156 18.94 -11.52 8.66
C ARG A 156 19.70 -11.43 7.33
N ARG A 157 19.02 -10.99 6.28
CA ARG A 157 19.68 -10.65 5.01
C ARG A 157 20.70 -9.53 5.25
N ASP A 158 21.86 -9.63 4.63
CA ASP A 158 22.88 -8.61 4.67
C ASP A 158 22.73 -7.55 3.56
N ALA A 159 23.64 -6.58 3.50
CA ALA A 159 23.57 -5.52 2.51
C ALA A 159 23.79 -6.04 1.06
N ALA A 160 24.50 -7.14 0.87
CA ALA A 160 24.70 -7.76 -0.45
C ALA A 160 23.41 -8.42 -0.95
N ASP A 161 22.68 -9.13 -0.08
CA ASP A 161 21.37 -9.71 -0.38
C ASP A 161 20.32 -8.66 -0.77
N CYS A 162 20.52 -7.42 -0.35
CA CYS A 162 19.62 -6.30 -0.62
C CYS A 162 19.86 -5.62 -1.98
N GLN A 163 20.94 -5.95 -2.65
CA GLN A 163 21.32 -5.34 -3.93
C GLN A 163 20.99 -6.22 -5.15
N SER A 164 20.67 -7.49 -4.90
CA SER A 164 20.37 -8.48 -5.95
C SER A 164 18.93 -8.35 -6.46
#